data_d6a4af1d15aaef1cd3aa0c9ac5af509a
#
_entry.id   d6a4af1d15aaef1cd3aa0c9ac5af509a
#
_cell.length_a   1.000
_cell.length_b   1.000
_cell.length_c   1.000
_cell.angle_alpha   90.00
_cell.angle_beta   90.00
_cell.angle_gamma   90.00
#
_symmetry.space_group_name_H-M   'P 1'
#
loop_
_entity.id
_entity.type
_entity.pdbx_description
1 polymer ?
#
loop_
_entity_poly.entity_id
_entity_poly.type
_entity_poly.pdbx_seq_one_letter_code
_entity_poly.pdbx_strand_id
1 'polypeptide(L)'
;MDFSKKENITRRRLIKGVIGAAVCSCACFSLDFLTVSEEDKIKDGKNKEHLAAACGTYCGACPAYIAKHCEDEQIKIRLQKKLSSGPPKSLKGIPDPGWMDGLLCDGCLSGGMLAAHCQNCSIRKCAANKQSDSRCSDCGELPCYRITNLINMGGFLHRKEYLPNLEKIREMGVAAWVKYEEERWLCPRCGLPMSWYDAGCTICGEPRSKQLFPLS
;
A
#
# COMPACT_ATOMS: atom_id res chain seq x y z
N MET A 1 -8.89 47.29 -15.73
CA MET A 1 -10.00 46.48 -15.23
C MET A 1 -9.48 45.07 -15.09
N ASP A 2 -8.93 44.81 -14.07
CA ASP A 2 -8.87 44.19 -12.81
C ASP A 2 -10.09 43.29 -12.53
N PHE A 3 -9.83 42.06 -12.20
CA PHE A 3 -10.59 40.98 -11.56
C PHE A 3 -9.98 39.64 -12.03
N SER A 4 -9.48 38.77 -11.23
CA SER A 4 -9.81 38.38 -9.87
C SER A 4 -8.78 37.33 -9.39
N LYS A 5 -8.15 37.62 -8.25
CA LYS A 5 -7.42 36.65 -7.45
C LYS A 5 -8.42 35.63 -6.88
N LYS A 6 -8.32 34.37 -7.27
CA LYS A 6 -8.92 33.26 -6.54
C LYS A 6 -7.96 32.79 -5.45
N GLU A 7 -8.32 33.09 -4.21
CA GLU A 7 -7.62 32.63 -3.02
C GLU A 7 -7.79 31.12 -2.84
N ASN A 8 -6.67 30.43 -2.81
CA ASN A 8 -6.60 29.02 -2.39
C ASN A 8 -6.71 28.93 -0.86
N ILE A 9 -7.88 28.57 -0.38
CA ILE A 9 -8.10 28.28 1.04
C ILE A 9 -7.52 26.90 1.34
N THR A 10 -6.32 26.89 1.89
CA THR A 10 -5.67 25.69 2.38
C THR A 10 -6.26 25.31 3.74
N ARG A 11 -6.90 24.15 3.86
CA ARG A 11 -7.53 23.58 5.07
C ARG A 11 -6.62 23.41 6.30
N ARG A 12 -5.39 23.92 6.27
CA ARG A 12 -4.39 23.81 7.35
C ARG A 12 -4.32 25.00 8.32
N ARG A 13 -5.24 25.99 8.26
CA ARG A 13 -5.13 27.23 9.07
C ARG A 13 -6.31 27.49 10.00
N LEU A 14 -6.91 26.48 10.60
CA LEU A 14 -8.02 26.69 11.55
C LEU A 14 -7.80 26.02 12.92
N ILE A 15 -6.58 25.98 13.43
CA ILE A 15 -6.33 25.70 14.84
C ILE A 15 -5.16 26.56 15.32
N LYS A 16 -5.38 27.86 15.44
CA LYS A 16 -4.58 28.73 16.34
C LYS A 16 -5.39 30.00 16.63
N GLY A 17 -5.82 30.10 17.85
CA GLY A 17 -6.31 31.38 18.41
C GLY A 17 -7.69 31.26 19.03
N VAL A 18 -7.74 30.97 20.32
CA VAL A 18 -8.45 31.74 21.34
C VAL A 18 -7.92 31.25 22.70
N ILE A 19 -7.00 32.02 23.29
CA ILE A 19 -6.76 32.01 24.73
C ILE A 19 -7.45 33.27 25.24
N GLY A 20 -8.58 33.10 25.88
CA GLY A 20 -9.29 34.14 26.62
C GLY A 20 -9.65 33.61 27.99
N ALA A 21 -8.95 34.11 29.00
CA ALA A 21 -9.20 33.76 30.39
C ALA A 21 -10.56 34.30 30.87
N ALA A 22 -11.36 33.44 31.47
CA ALA A 22 -12.42 33.84 32.38
C ALA A 22 -12.49 32.81 33.52
N VAL A 23 -12.07 33.24 34.68
CA VAL A 23 -12.19 32.52 35.96
C VAL A 23 -13.65 32.66 36.43
N CYS A 24 -14.34 31.57 36.64
CA CYS A 24 -15.46 31.53 37.58
C CYS A 24 -15.66 30.08 38.10
N SER A 25 -15.95 30.04 39.38
CA SER A 25 -15.92 28.91 40.30
C SER A 25 -17.02 27.87 40.10
N CYS A 26 -16.73 26.66 40.61
CA CYS A 26 -17.62 25.61 41.09
C CYS A 26 -18.43 24.83 40.07
N ALA A 27 -17.97 23.64 39.73
CA ALA A 27 -18.69 22.37 39.91
C ALA A 27 -17.84 21.24 39.38
N CYS A 28 -17.67 20.18 40.16
CA CYS A 28 -16.99 18.95 39.83
C CYS A 28 -17.67 18.28 38.61
N PHE A 29 -17.08 18.42 37.45
CA PHE A 29 -17.31 17.54 36.32
C PHE A 29 -15.99 16.87 36.00
N SER A 30 -15.92 15.59 36.24
CA SER A 30 -14.84 14.74 35.75
C SER A 30 -14.80 14.85 34.22
N LEU A 31 -13.91 15.67 33.70
CA LEU A 31 -13.51 15.61 32.31
C LEU A 31 -12.67 14.34 32.16
N ASP A 32 -13.28 13.25 31.77
CA ASP A 32 -12.58 12.16 31.13
C ASP A 32 -11.97 12.73 29.84
N PHE A 33 -10.77 13.25 30.00
CA PHE A 33 -9.89 13.55 28.89
C PHE A 33 -9.59 12.21 28.23
N LEU A 34 -10.29 11.90 27.15
CA LEU A 34 -9.99 10.77 26.28
C LEU A 34 -8.55 10.95 25.77
N THR A 35 -7.61 10.51 26.56
CA THR A 35 -6.25 10.22 26.10
C THR A 35 -6.39 9.04 25.16
N VAL A 36 -6.46 9.30 23.86
CA VAL A 36 -6.18 8.28 22.86
C VAL A 36 -4.79 7.75 23.20
N SER A 37 -4.75 6.59 23.78
CA SER A 37 -3.51 5.98 24.26
C SER A 37 -2.56 5.79 23.07
N GLU A 38 -1.27 6.03 23.27
CA GLU A 38 -0.26 5.73 22.26
C GLU A 38 -0.28 4.26 21.85
N GLU A 39 -0.85 3.38 22.67
CA GLU A 39 -1.08 1.97 22.37
C GLU A 39 -2.03 1.72 21.19
N ASP A 40 -3.03 2.59 20.95
CA ASP A 40 -3.92 2.46 19.79
C ASP A 40 -3.23 2.85 18.47
N LYS A 41 -2.25 3.78 18.52
CA LYS A 41 -1.39 4.10 17.37
C LYS A 41 -0.40 2.98 17.03
N ILE A 42 0.06 2.24 18.05
CA ILE A 42 0.98 1.11 17.89
C ILE A 42 0.26 -0.11 17.31
N LYS A 43 -1.01 -0.33 17.65
CA LYS A 43 -1.82 -1.43 17.09
C LYS A 43 -2.05 -1.29 15.58
N ASP A 44 -2.22 -0.06 15.08
CA ASP A 44 -2.45 0.20 13.65
C ASP A 44 -1.17 -0.08 12.80
N GLY A 45 0.03 0.16 13.33
CA GLY A 45 1.30 -0.14 12.66
C GLY A 45 1.60 -1.64 12.54
N LYS A 46 1.38 -2.44 13.58
CA LYS A 46 1.62 -3.88 13.58
C LYS A 46 0.64 -4.65 12.69
N ASN A 47 -0.55 -4.11 12.48
CA ASN A 47 -1.60 -4.77 11.69
C ASN A 47 -1.34 -4.74 10.18
N LYS A 48 -0.34 -3.99 9.69
CA LYS A 48 -0.05 -3.84 8.25
C LYS A 48 1.18 -4.63 7.76
N GLU A 49 1.87 -5.34 8.63
CA GLU A 49 3.07 -6.10 8.26
C GLU A 49 2.81 -7.18 7.19
N HIS A 50 1.58 -7.69 7.12
CA HIS A 50 1.13 -8.60 6.08
C HIS A 50 1.22 -8.00 4.66
N LEU A 51 1.35 -6.67 4.52
CA LEU A 51 1.56 -6.00 3.24
C LEU A 51 2.99 -6.12 2.72
N ALA A 52 3.94 -6.50 3.57
CA ALA A 52 5.26 -6.94 3.16
C ALA A 52 5.17 -8.38 2.67
N ALA A 53 5.04 -8.59 1.37
CA ALA A 53 4.96 -9.92 0.79
C ALA A 53 6.23 -10.73 1.05
N ALA A 54 6.13 -12.07 1.01
CA ALA A 54 7.26 -12.97 1.16
C ALA A 54 8.42 -12.66 0.20
N CYS A 55 8.15 -12.14 -0.99
CA CYS A 55 9.14 -11.78 -2.02
C CYS A 55 9.67 -10.34 -1.94
N GLY A 56 9.27 -9.54 -0.96
CA GLY A 56 9.63 -8.12 -0.87
C GLY A 56 8.74 -7.18 -1.70
N THR A 57 7.61 -7.66 -2.20
CA THR A 57 6.62 -6.78 -2.84
C THR A 57 5.80 -6.05 -1.77
N TYR A 58 5.59 -4.74 -1.96
CA TYR A 58 4.61 -4.00 -1.17
C TYR A 58 3.20 -4.24 -1.69
N CYS A 59 2.41 -5.01 -0.95
CA CYS A 59 1.03 -5.35 -1.36
C CYS A 59 0.07 -4.15 -1.33
N GLY A 60 0.35 -3.12 -0.52
CA GLY A 60 -0.49 -1.92 -0.41
C GLY A 60 -0.59 -1.09 -1.70
N ALA A 61 0.37 -1.23 -2.63
CA ALA A 61 0.33 -0.62 -3.96
C ALA A 61 -0.21 -1.58 -5.05
N CYS A 62 -0.58 -2.80 -4.67
CA CYS A 62 -1.15 -3.77 -5.62
C CYS A 62 -2.56 -3.34 -6.04
N PRO A 63 -2.89 -3.30 -7.35
CA PRO A 63 -4.23 -2.97 -7.80
C PRO A 63 -5.32 -3.82 -7.15
N ALA A 64 -5.06 -5.11 -6.95
CA ALA A 64 -6.02 -6.04 -6.32
C ALA A 64 -6.27 -5.73 -4.83
N TYR A 65 -5.24 -5.25 -4.12
CA TYR A 65 -5.37 -4.81 -2.74
C TYR A 65 -6.13 -3.47 -2.66
N ILE A 66 -5.71 -2.47 -3.44
CA ILE A 66 -6.33 -1.15 -3.45
C ILE A 66 -7.81 -1.25 -3.88
N ALA A 67 -8.13 -2.07 -4.87
CA ALA A 67 -9.51 -2.29 -5.33
C ALA A 67 -10.44 -2.86 -4.25
N LYS A 68 -9.88 -3.52 -3.24
CA LYS A 68 -10.63 -4.07 -2.11
C LYS A 68 -10.68 -3.11 -0.92
N HIS A 69 -9.54 -2.48 -0.58
CA HIS A 69 -9.34 -1.80 0.70
C HIS A 69 -9.34 -0.28 0.64
N CYS A 70 -9.26 0.33 -0.55
CA CYS A 70 -9.31 1.78 -0.67
C CYS A 70 -10.68 2.31 -0.22
N GLU A 71 -10.68 3.33 0.64
CA GLU A 71 -11.91 3.98 1.08
C GLU A 71 -12.53 4.88 -0.01
N ASP A 72 -11.72 5.36 -0.96
CA ASP A 72 -12.18 6.17 -2.08
C ASP A 72 -12.89 5.30 -3.11
N GLU A 73 -14.20 5.46 -3.23
CA GLU A 73 -15.05 4.67 -4.14
C GLU A 73 -14.71 4.91 -5.63
N GLN A 74 -14.22 6.08 -6.00
CA GLN A 74 -13.84 6.35 -7.39
C GLN A 74 -12.59 5.55 -7.79
N ILE A 75 -11.62 5.45 -6.89
CA ILE A 75 -10.44 4.60 -7.08
C ILE A 75 -10.86 3.14 -7.16
N LYS A 76 -11.68 2.69 -6.24
CA LYS A 76 -12.19 1.32 -6.18
C LYS A 76 -12.86 0.90 -7.48
N ILE A 77 -13.87 1.65 -7.90
CA ILE A 77 -14.64 1.39 -9.14
C ILE A 77 -13.72 1.38 -10.36
N ARG A 78 -12.79 2.33 -10.45
CA ARG A 78 -11.84 2.43 -11.57
C ARG A 78 -10.91 1.23 -11.64
N LEU A 79 -10.35 0.82 -10.50
CA LEU A 79 -9.46 -0.34 -10.45
C LEU A 79 -10.23 -1.63 -10.72
N GLN A 80 -11.41 -1.82 -10.16
CA GLN A 80 -12.26 -2.96 -10.44
C GLN A 80 -12.61 -3.05 -11.93
N LYS A 81 -12.97 -1.92 -12.56
CA LYS A 81 -13.20 -1.86 -14.00
C LYS A 81 -11.95 -2.21 -14.81
N LYS A 82 -10.78 -1.69 -14.42
CA LYS A 82 -9.50 -2.01 -15.06
C LYS A 82 -9.15 -3.49 -14.94
N LEU A 83 -9.38 -4.06 -13.76
CA LEU A 83 -9.15 -5.47 -13.49
C LEU A 83 -10.14 -6.37 -14.26
N SER A 84 -11.40 -5.94 -14.40
CA SER A 84 -12.45 -6.67 -15.13
C SER A 84 -12.27 -6.67 -16.66
N SER A 85 -11.53 -5.72 -17.21
CA SER A 85 -11.23 -5.68 -18.64
C SER A 85 -10.21 -6.74 -19.10
N GLY A 86 -9.82 -7.62 -18.21
CA GLY A 86 -8.92 -8.74 -18.46
C GLY A 86 -7.46 -8.45 -18.15
N PRO A 87 -6.60 -9.47 -18.23
CA PRO A 87 -5.20 -9.33 -17.95
C PRO A 87 -4.53 -8.35 -18.91
N PRO A 88 -3.47 -7.63 -18.48
CA PRO A 88 -2.60 -6.93 -19.40
C PRO A 88 -2.17 -7.83 -20.54
N LYS A 89 -1.94 -7.24 -21.72
CA LYS A 89 -1.57 -8.01 -22.94
C LYS A 89 -0.39 -8.97 -22.72
N SER A 90 0.49 -8.65 -21.77
CA SER A 90 1.63 -9.49 -21.32
C SER A 90 1.23 -10.79 -20.62
N LEU A 91 -0.03 -10.93 -20.19
CA LEU A 91 -0.56 -12.13 -19.54
C LEU A 91 -1.49 -12.92 -20.46
N LYS A 92 -1.62 -12.55 -21.73
CA LYS A 92 -2.39 -13.31 -22.72
C LYS A 92 -1.78 -14.69 -22.89
N GLY A 93 -2.57 -15.73 -22.61
CA GLY A 93 -2.13 -17.11 -22.64
C GLY A 93 -2.18 -17.81 -21.26
N ILE A 94 -2.44 -17.09 -20.19
CA ILE A 94 -2.79 -17.70 -18.91
C ILE A 94 -4.30 -17.97 -18.94
N PRO A 95 -4.74 -19.23 -18.81
CA PRO A 95 -6.17 -19.56 -18.76
C PRO A 95 -6.82 -18.79 -17.61
N ASP A 96 -7.89 -18.08 -17.89
CA ASP A 96 -8.65 -17.35 -16.89
C ASP A 96 -9.95 -18.08 -16.55
N PRO A 97 -10.01 -18.75 -15.41
CA PRO A 97 -11.29 -19.14 -14.82
C PRO A 97 -11.68 -18.11 -13.75
N GLY A 98 -12.49 -17.12 -14.12
CA GLY A 98 -13.01 -16.17 -13.14
C GLY A 98 -12.00 -15.08 -12.73
N TRP A 99 -11.42 -14.42 -13.71
CA TRP A 99 -10.45 -13.34 -13.51
C TRP A 99 -10.89 -12.30 -12.46
N MET A 100 -12.17 -12.00 -12.37
CA MET A 100 -12.73 -11.03 -11.41
C MET A 100 -12.76 -11.55 -9.99
N ASP A 101 -13.23 -12.78 -9.76
CA ASP A 101 -13.41 -13.32 -8.41
C ASP A 101 -12.08 -13.66 -7.74
N GLY A 102 -11.03 -13.85 -8.54
CA GLY A 102 -9.68 -14.14 -8.04
C GLY A 102 -8.75 -12.94 -7.94
N LEU A 103 -9.23 -11.71 -8.18
CA LEU A 103 -8.36 -10.52 -8.23
C LEU A 103 -8.35 -9.67 -6.98
N LEU A 104 -9.38 -9.71 -6.15
CA LEU A 104 -9.39 -9.02 -4.86
C LEU A 104 -8.46 -9.74 -3.88
N CYS A 105 -7.71 -8.98 -3.09
CA CYS A 105 -6.65 -9.51 -2.26
C CYS A 105 -6.53 -8.76 -0.92
N ASP A 106 -6.26 -9.50 0.15
CA ASP A 106 -5.99 -8.93 1.47
C ASP A 106 -4.50 -8.74 1.76
N GLY A 107 -3.64 -9.06 0.79
CA GLY A 107 -2.19 -9.05 0.96
C GLY A 107 -1.60 -10.45 1.13
N CYS A 108 -0.33 -10.61 0.76
CA CYS A 108 0.33 -11.90 0.61
C CYS A 108 0.33 -12.76 1.89
N LEU A 109 0.51 -12.13 3.06
CA LEU A 109 0.64 -12.81 4.36
C LEU A 109 -0.50 -12.46 5.33
N SER A 110 -1.66 -12.01 4.81
CA SER A 110 -2.79 -11.59 5.64
C SER A 110 -3.56 -12.74 6.29
N GLY A 111 -3.44 -13.95 5.76
CA GLY A 111 -4.33 -15.06 6.12
C GLY A 111 -5.73 -14.98 5.51
N GLY A 112 -6.08 -13.85 4.84
CA GLY A 112 -7.37 -13.61 4.20
C GLY A 112 -7.41 -14.04 2.74
N MET A 113 -8.30 -13.40 1.96
CA MET A 113 -8.49 -13.66 0.53
C MET A 113 -7.22 -13.32 -0.26
N LEU A 114 -6.85 -14.18 -1.18
CA LEU A 114 -5.71 -13.98 -2.08
C LEU A 114 -6.16 -13.99 -3.53
N ALA A 115 -5.63 -13.06 -4.31
CA ALA A 115 -5.74 -13.10 -5.76
C ALA A 115 -5.21 -14.43 -6.33
N ALA A 116 -5.81 -14.96 -7.40
CA ALA A 116 -5.53 -16.29 -7.93
C ALA A 116 -4.03 -16.54 -8.20
N HIS A 117 -3.32 -15.57 -8.75
CA HIS A 117 -1.88 -15.68 -8.98
C HIS A 117 -1.05 -15.71 -7.67
N CYS A 118 -1.55 -15.13 -6.58
CA CYS A 118 -0.91 -15.19 -5.27
C CYS A 118 -1.17 -16.53 -4.55
N GLN A 119 -2.34 -17.15 -4.78
CA GLN A 119 -2.65 -18.46 -4.21
C GLN A 119 -1.65 -19.53 -4.67
N ASN A 120 -1.21 -19.46 -5.93
CA ASN A 120 -0.29 -20.40 -6.55
C ASN A 120 1.17 -19.93 -6.62
N CYS A 121 1.51 -18.82 -5.93
CA CYS A 121 2.87 -18.28 -5.94
C CYS A 121 3.87 -19.23 -5.27
N SER A 122 4.90 -19.66 -6.02
CA SER A 122 5.92 -20.58 -5.54
C SER A 122 6.80 -19.97 -4.43
N ILE A 123 6.97 -18.65 -4.40
CA ILE A 123 7.71 -17.95 -3.34
C ILE A 123 6.89 -17.95 -2.06
N ARG A 124 5.61 -17.54 -2.13
CA ARG A 124 4.72 -17.54 -0.98
C ARG A 124 4.63 -18.94 -0.35
N LYS A 125 4.42 -19.96 -1.17
CA LYS A 125 4.37 -21.35 -0.70
C LYS A 125 5.69 -21.79 -0.06
N CYS A 126 6.83 -21.33 -0.58
CA CYS A 126 8.14 -21.64 0.00
C CYS A 126 8.32 -21.00 1.39
N ALA A 127 8.00 -19.73 1.53
CA ALA A 127 8.07 -19.02 2.80
C ALA A 127 7.09 -19.61 3.83
N ALA A 128 5.85 -19.89 3.42
CA ALA A 128 4.83 -20.48 4.29
C ALA A 128 5.19 -21.89 4.78
N ASN A 129 5.97 -22.65 4.00
CA ASN A 129 6.43 -23.97 4.43
C ASN A 129 7.53 -23.91 5.51
N LYS A 130 8.17 -22.75 5.71
CA LYS A 130 9.17 -22.56 6.78
C LYS A 130 8.48 -22.08 8.07
N GLN A 131 7.69 -21.01 7.97
CA GLN A 131 6.89 -20.44 9.06
C GLN A 131 5.76 -19.61 8.43
N SER A 132 4.62 -19.44 9.11
CA SER A 132 3.43 -18.79 8.55
C SER A 132 3.63 -17.33 8.09
N ASP A 133 4.59 -16.63 8.67
CA ASP A 133 4.93 -15.22 8.41
C ASP A 133 6.33 -15.01 7.83
N SER A 134 7.02 -16.10 7.43
CA SER A 134 8.37 -16.05 6.89
C SER A 134 8.46 -15.23 5.61
N ARG A 135 9.55 -14.49 5.49
CA ARG A 135 9.91 -13.71 4.29
C ARG A 135 11.26 -14.15 3.75
N CYS A 136 11.46 -13.89 2.46
CA CYS A 136 12.76 -14.19 1.83
C CYS A 136 13.90 -13.33 2.39
N SER A 137 13.60 -12.19 3.05
CA SER A 137 14.60 -11.40 3.79
C SER A 137 15.34 -12.21 4.85
N ASP A 138 14.67 -13.21 5.45
CA ASP A 138 15.22 -14.02 6.54
C ASP A 138 15.88 -15.31 6.03
N CYS A 139 15.87 -15.50 4.70
CA CYS A 139 16.37 -16.71 4.07
C CYS A 139 17.87 -16.62 3.75
N GLY A 140 18.64 -17.59 4.25
CA GLY A 140 20.08 -17.69 3.96
C GLY A 140 20.43 -18.08 2.52
N GLU A 141 19.43 -18.54 1.73
CA GLU A 141 19.61 -18.94 0.33
C GLU A 141 19.35 -17.79 -0.67
N LEU A 142 19.08 -16.59 -0.18
CA LEU A 142 18.81 -15.42 -1.03
C LEU A 142 20.11 -14.88 -1.66
N PRO A 143 20.13 -14.58 -3.00
CA PRO A 143 19.08 -14.76 -4.00
C PRO A 143 18.97 -16.21 -4.48
N CYS A 144 17.79 -16.81 -4.40
CA CYS A 144 17.54 -18.17 -4.85
C CYS A 144 16.91 -18.23 -6.25
N TYR A 145 16.91 -19.42 -6.85
CA TYR A 145 16.33 -19.63 -8.18
C TYR A 145 14.87 -19.13 -8.31
N ARG A 146 14.04 -19.31 -7.27
CA ARG A 146 12.63 -18.89 -7.32
C ARG A 146 12.48 -17.37 -7.47
N ILE A 147 13.26 -16.60 -6.73
CA ILE A 147 13.28 -15.13 -6.80
C ILE A 147 13.84 -14.67 -8.14
N THR A 148 15.00 -15.18 -8.54
CA THR A 148 15.67 -14.75 -9.78
C THR A 148 14.86 -15.11 -11.02
N ASN A 149 14.22 -16.28 -11.03
CA ASN A 149 13.34 -16.68 -12.12
C ASN A 149 12.15 -15.70 -12.27
N LEU A 150 11.51 -15.30 -11.18
CA LEU A 150 10.39 -14.34 -11.25
C LEU A 150 10.82 -12.93 -11.65
N ILE A 151 12.02 -12.48 -11.24
CA ILE A 151 12.59 -11.21 -11.68
C ILE A 151 12.84 -11.22 -13.19
N ASN A 152 13.37 -12.33 -13.70
CA ASN A 152 13.73 -12.50 -15.11
C ASN A 152 12.53 -12.80 -16.02
N MET A 153 11.41 -13.24 -15.48
CA MET A 153 10.16 -13.38 -16.22
C MET A 153 9.64 -12.00 -16.60
N GLY A 154 9.87 -11.52 -17.81
CA GLY A 154 9.47 -10.20 -18.31
C GLY A 154 8.00 -9.82 -18.02
N GLY A 155 7.67 -8.55 -18.28
CA GLY A 155 6.28 -8.04 -18.22
C GLY A 155 5.84 -7.46 -16.86
N PHE A 156 6.61 -7.67 -15.78
CA PHE A 156 6.26 -7.19 -14.45
C PHE A 156 7.38 -6.35 -13.84
N LEU A 157 7.40 -5.06 -14.12
CA LEU A 157 8.47 -4.13 -13.73
C LEU A 157 8.69 -4.06 -12.21
N HIS A 158 7.63 -4.17 -11.40
CA HIS A 158 7.72 -4.16 -9.93
C HIS A 158 8.59 -5.30 -9.36
N ARG A 159 8.81 -6.38 -10.13
CA ARG A 159 9.65 -7.50 -9.70
C ARG A 159 11.14 -7.13 -9.59
N LYS A 160 11.56 -6.07 -10.27
CA LYS A 160 12.93 -5.54 -10.15
C LYS A 160 13.23 -5.01 -8.75
N GLU A 161 12.20 -4.67 -7.99
CA GLU A 161 12.33 -4.20 -6.60
C GLU A 161 12.43 -5.34 -5.57
N TYR A 162 12.22 -6.60 -5.94
CA TYR A 162 12.21 -7.72 -4.98
C TYR A 162 13.46 -7.77 -4.12
N LEU A 163 14.65 -7.89 -4.72
CA LEU A 163 15.90 -7.98 -3.96
C LEU A 163 16.21 -6.71 -3.17
N PRO A 164 16.15 -5.49 -3.75
CA PRO A 164 16.35 -4.26 -3.01
C PRO A 164 15.39 -4.10 -1.82
N ASN A 165 14.14 -4.50 -1.98
CA ASN A 165 13.15 -4.41 -0.90
C ASN A 165 13.41 -5.42 0.20
N LEU A 166 13.82 -6.66 -0.13
CA LEU A 166 14.19 -7.66 0.85
C LEU A 166 15.41 -7.24 1.68
N GLU A 167 16.36 -6.56 1.06
CA GLU A 167 17.51 -5.98 1.74
C GLU A 167 17.08 -4.88 2.72
N LYS A 168 16.26 -3.93 2.28
CA LYS A 168 15.69 -2.89 3.16
C LYS A 168 14.86 -3.47 4.31
N ILE A 169 14.07 -4.52 4.07
CA ILE A 169 13.33 -5.21 5.14
C ILE A 169 14.30 -5.79 6.17
N ARG A 170 15.42 -6.36 5.73
CA ARG A 170 16.45 -6.90 6.64
C ARG A 170 17.11 -5.80 7.47
N GLU A 171 17.37 -4.65 6.86
CA GLU A 171 18.05 -3.52 7.51
C GLU A 171 17.15 -2.80 8.52
N MET A 172 15.92 -2.49 8.15
CA MET A 172 15.06 -1.61 8.95
C MET A 172 13.90 -2.33 9.68
N GLY A 173 13.70 -3.61 9.38
CA GLY A 173 12.56 -4.38 9.89
C GLY A 173 11.28 -4.18 9.09
N VAL A 174 10.38 -5.14 9.23
CA VAL A 174 9.14 -5.22 8.43
C VAL A 174 8.22 -4.01 8.66
N ALA A 175 7.97 -3.65 9.91
CA ALA A 175 7.04 -2.57 10.25
C ALA A 175 7.51 -1.22 9.71
N ALA A 176 8.81 -0.90 9.88
CA ALA A 176 9.38 0.35 9.38
C ALA A 176 9.40 0.38 7.84
N TRP A 177 9.70 -0.75 7.19
CA TRP A 177 9.67 -0.85 5.74
C TRP A 177 8.25 -0.68 5.17
N VAL A 178 7.23 -1.28 5.79
CA VAL A 178 5.84 -1.12 5.36
C VAL A 178 5.41 0.35 5.45
N LYS A 179 5.75 1.04 6.54
CA LYS A 179 5.48 2.47 6.69
C LYS A 179 6.18 3.30 5.60
N TYR A 180 7.46 3.01 5.34
CA TYR A 180 8.23 3.67 4.27
C TYR A 180 7.56 3.47 2.89
N GLU A 181 7.16 2.25 2.56
CA GLU A 181 6.48 1.96 1.28
C GLU A 181 5.07 2.57 1.23
N GLU A 182 4.34 2.60 2.33
CA GLU A 182 3.03 3.26 2.39
C GLU A 182 3.16 4.74 2.00
N GLU A 183 4.10 5.47 2.62
CA GLU A 183 4.37 6.87 2.31
C GLU A 183 4.84 7.06 0.85
N ARG A 184 5.71 6.16 0.36
CA ARG A 184 6.26 6.19 -1.01
C ARG A 184 5.18 6.04 -2.08
N TRP A 185 4.12 5.26 -1.80
CA TRP A 185 3.05 4.97 -2.74
C TRP A 185 1.81 5.87 -2.57
N LEU A 186 1.86 6.87 -1.71
CA LEU A 186 0.85 7.92 -1.67
C LEU A 186 1.11 8.99 -2.74
N CYS A 187 0.02 9.52 -3.30
CA CYS A 187 0.12 10.68 -4.17
C CYS A 187 0.62 11.90 -3.38
N PRO A 188 1.72 12.56 -3.78
CA PRO A 188 2.28 13.67 -3.03
C PRO A 188 1.34 14.89 -2.95
N ARG A 189 0.36 14.98 -3.87
CA ARG A 189 -0.58 16.09 -3.94
C ARG A 189 -1.86 15.87 -3.13
N CYS A 190 -2.49 14.70 -3.23
CA CYS A 190 -3.79 14.44 -2.60
C CYS A 190 -3.75 13.36 -1.53
N GLY A 191 -2.62 12.66 -1.32
CA GLY A 191 -2.46 11.64 -0.28
C GLY A 191 -3.18 10.31 -0.57
N LEU A 192 -3.79 10.14 -1.75
CA LEU A 192 -4.47 8.90 -2.11
C LEU A 192 -3.49 7.84 -2.63
N PRO A 193 -3.77 6.55 -2.44
CA PRO A 193 -2.88 5.49 -2.87
C PRO A 193 -2.74 5.43 -4.39
N MET A 194 -1.52 5.16 -4.85
CA MET A 194 -1.19 4.94 -6.26
C MET A 194 -0.89 3.46 -6.49
N SER A 195 -1.39 2.94 -7.60
CA SER A 195 -1.13 1.56 -7.99
C SER A 195 0.21 1.42 -8.73
N TRP A 196 0.80 0.22 -8.72
CA TRP A 196 2.12 -0.08 -9.31
C TRP A 196 2.33 0.48 -10.72
N TYR A 197 1.32 0.44 -11.57
CA TYR A 197 1.43 0.77 -13.00
C TYR A 197 0.65 2.04 -13.39
N ASP A 198 0.27 2.85 -12.41
CA ASP A 198 -0.35 4.14 -12.71
C ASP A 198 0.74 5.15 -13.10
N ALA A 199 0.60 5.79 -14.25
CA ALA A 199 1.53 6.82 -14.73
C ALA A 199 1.41 8.13 -13.93
N GLY A 200 0.35 8.29 -13.18
CA GLY A 200 0.06 9.41 -12.30
C GLY A 200 -1.16 9.13 -11.44
N CYS A 201 -1.44 10.02 -10.51
CA CYS A 201 -2.59 9.91 -9.65
C CYS A 201 -3.89 9.96 -10.47
N THR A 202 -4.71 8.94 -10.31
CA THR A 202 -5.95 8.79 -11.09
C THR A 202 -7.04 9.78 -10.67
N ILE A 203 -6.88 10.47 -9.55
CA ILE A 203 -7.84 11.43 -9.00
C ILE A 203 -7.44 12.87 -9.32
N CYS A 204 -6.19 13.29 -9.00
CA CYS A 204 -5.78 14.68 -9.16
C CYS A 204 -4.85 14.92 -10.34
N GLY A 205 -4.46 13.89 -11.09
CA GLY A 205 -3.60 14.00 -12.25
C GLY A 205 -2.11 14.23 -11.95
N GLU A 206 -1.72 14.24 -10.66
CA GLU A 206 -0.31 14.42 -10.28
C GLU A 206 0.56 13.34 -10.91
N PRO A 207 1.66 13.69 -11.59
CA PRO A 207 2.56 12.72 -12.20
C PRO A 207 3.12 11.73 -11.19
N ARG A 208 3.45 10.53 -11.67
CA ARG A 208 4.10 9.48 -10.87
C ARG A 208 5.41 10.00 -10.27
N SER A 209 5.60 9.76 -8.97
CA SER A 209 6.85 10.11 -8.28
C SER A 209 8.06 9.40 -8.91
N LYS A 210 9.17 10.13 -9.04
CA LYS A 210 10.46 9.57 -9.50
C LYS A 210 11.09 8.59 -8.49
N GLN A 211 10.58 8.53 -7.26
CA GLN A 211 11.00 7.55 -6.25
C GLN A 211 10.45 6.14 -6.52
N LEU A 212 9.43 6.04 -7.37
CA LEU A 212 8.86 4.77 -7.79
C LEU A 212 9.64 4.20 -8.98
N PHE A 213 9.59 2.87 -9.15
CA PHE A 213 10.23 2.26 -10.31
C PHE A 213 9.69 2.84 -11.63
N PRO A 214 10.54 3.02 -12.67
CA PRO A 214 10.09 3.57 -13.96
C PRO A 214 9.17 2.58 -14.68
N LEU A 215 8.24 3.11 -15.48
CA LEU A 215 7.29 2.32 -16.28
C LEU A 215 7.81 1.98 -17.68
N SER A 216 8.92 2.57 -18.09
CA SER A 216 9.58 2.36 -19.40
C SER A 216 11.09 2.42 -19.22
#